data_32093bfe12acd3a5b14048c8694ef323
#
_entry.id   32093bfe12acd3a5b14048c8694ef323
#
_cell.length_a   1.000
_cell.length_b   1.000
_cell.length_c   1.000
_cell.angle_alpha   90.00
_cell.angle_beta   90.00
_cell.angle_gamma   90.00
#
_symmetry.space_group_name_H-M   'P 1'
#
loop_
_entity.id
_entity.type
_entity.pdbx_description
1 polymer ?
#
loop_
_entity_poly.entity_id
_entity_poly.type
_entity_poly.pdbx_seq_one_letter_code
_entity_poly.pdbx_strand_id
1 'polypeptide(L)'
;TGGSAGIGKAIIEQLTQKGVNQIAVMGRTAAKLDDLENAFPSAQFLTVQGDVSQLDDIKKAAQKVTDEWGALDMLINNAGVVSAGQLGDISDDDINDMVNVNVTGLILLTKHLLPLLKETEDGAIMNISSGFGYIAMPYYSVYAATKAAVKHFSEGMRRELANYPIHVMTVYPTATDTDMMETANMGDMDDPQDVAKASINGLLNKEIEVILGGSKQKEMVKTNINEPLKVDKKLAGSLDAMKERAENHRSM
;
A
#
# COMPACT_ATOMS: atom_id res chain seq x y z
N THR A 1 1.31 -3.78 -7.56
CA THR A 1 1.78 -4.92 -6.75
C THR A 1 0.72 -5.36 -5.75
N GLY A 2 0.68 -6.68 -5.39
CA GLY A 2 -0.34 -7.21 -4.49
C GLY A 2 -1.77 -7.11 -5.01
N GLY A 3 -1.95 -7.08 -6.34
CA GLY A 3 -3.26 -6.93 -6.98
C GLY A 3 -4.14 -8.18 -6.96
N SER A 4 -3.63 -9.31 -6.49
CA SER A 4 -4.38 -10.58 -6.50
C SER A 4 -5.25 -10.81 -5.26
N ALA A 5 -5.23 -9.90 -4.27
CA ALA A 5 -6.02 -10.00 -3.04
C ALA A 5 -6.33 -8.62 -2.43
N GLY A 6 -7.24 -8.57 -1.48
CA GLY A 6 -7.53 -7.43 -0.62
C GLY A 6 -7.74 -6.11 -1.38
N ILE A 7 -7.15 -5.03 -0.86
CA ILE A 7 -7.25 -3.68 -1.43
C ILE A 7 -6.79 -3.64 -2.89
N GLY A 8 -5.67 -4.34 -3.22
CA GLY A 8 -5.16 -4.36 -4.60
C GLY A 8 -6.14 -4.95 -5.60
N LYS A 9 -6.81 -6.06 -5.26
CA LYS A 9 -7.84 -6.68 -6.10
C LYS A 9 -9.06 -5.77 -6.24
N ALA A 10 -9.49 -5.13 -5.16
CA ALA A 10 -10.59 -4.18 -5.19
C ALA A 10 -10.25 -2.94 -6.06
N ILE A 11 -9.00 -2.46 -6.05
CA ILE A 11 -8.56 -1.39 -6.95
C ILE A 11 -8.62 -1.85 -8.42
N ILE A 12 -8.19 -3.07 -8.74
CA ILE A 12 -8.31 -3.63 -10.09
C ILE A 12 -9.78 -3.62 -10.54
N GLU A 13 -10.71 -4.04 -9.69
CA GLU A 13 -12.13 -4.02 -10.00
C GLU A 13 -12.63 -2.59 -10.31
N GLN A 14 -12.27 -1.60 -9.50
CA GLN A 14 -12.64 -0.21 -9.75
C GLN A 14 -12.04 0.34 -11.07
N LEU A 15 -10.80 -0.06 -11.40
CA LEU A 15 -10.14 0.33 -12.65
C LEU A 15 -10.81 -0.31 -13.87
N THR A 16 -11.12 -1.61 -13.83
CA THR A 16 -11.78 -2.31 -14.92
C THR A 16 -13.19 -1.79 -15.19
N GLN A 17 -13.95 -1.43 -14.13
CA GLN A 17 -15.25 -0.76 -14.24
C GLN A 17 -15.15 0.61 -14.93
N LYS A 18 -13.97 1.25 -14.89
CA LYS A 18 -13.70 2.53 -15.58
C LYS A 18 -13.07 2.37 -16.96
N GLY A 19 -12.97 1.14 -17.47
CA GLY A 19 -12.48 0.85 -18.81
C GLY A 19 -10.97 0.63 -18.91
N VAL A 20 -10.24 0.56 -17.80
CA VAL A 20 -8.83 0.13 -17.82
C VAL A 20 -8.78 -1.35 -18.18
N ASN A 21 -8.08 -1.69 -19.26
CA ASN A 21 -8.09 -3.02 -19.85
C ASN A 21 -6.70 -3.66 -20.03
N GLN A 22 -5.62 -2.99 -19.63
CA GLN A 22 -4.26 -3.54 -19.61
C GLN A 22 -3.69 -3.38 -18.19
N ILE A 23 -3.49 -4.50 -17.49
CA ILE A 23 -3.11 -4.47 -16.08
C ILE A 23 -1.96 -5.46 -15.83
N ALA A 24 -0.78 -4.94 -15.48
CA ALA A 24 0.32 -5.77 -14.99
C ALA A 24 0.17 -6.02 -13.48
N VAL A 25 0.31 -7.27 -13.06
CA VAL A 25 0.20 -7.63 -11.64
C VAL A 25 1.39 -8.49 -11.21
N MET A 26 2.13 -7.99 -10.22
CA MET A 26 3.18 -8.76 -9.55
C MET A 26 2.68 -9.27 -8.20
N GLY A 27 2.88 -10.56 -7.94
CA GLY A 27 2.48 -11.21 -6.69
C GLY A 27 3.18 -12.56 -6.48
N ARG A 28 3.19 -13.05 -5.23
CA ARG A 28 3.92 -14.28 -4.85
C ARG A 28 3.22 -15.57 -5.28
N THR A 29 1.89 -15.58 -5.29
CA THR A 29 1.09 -16.80 -5.45
C THR A 29 0.56 -16.92 -6.87
N ALA A 30 1.13 -17.85 -7.65
CA ALA A 30 0.75 -18.07 -9.05
C ALA A 30 -0.76 -18.30 -9.22
N ALA A 31 -1.36 -19.20 -8.43
CA ALA A 31 -2.79 -19.49 -8.52
C ALA A 31 -3.67 -18.25 -8.34
N LYS A 32 -3.34 -17.34 -7.39
CA LYS A 32 -4.08 -16.09 -7.22
C LYS A 32 -3.88 -15.12 -8.39
N LEU A 33 -2.77 -15.20 -9.10
CA LEU A 33 -2.52 -14.40 -10.31
C LEU A 33 -3.30 -14.96 -11.51
N ASP A 34 -3.34 -16.28 -11.67
CA ASP A 34 -4.07 -16.96 -12.74
C ASP A 34 -5.59 -16.74 -12.64
N ASP A 35 -6.11 -16.59 -11.42
CA ASP A 35 -7.53 -16.31 -11.17
C ASP A 35 -7.98 -14.90 -11.61
N LEU A 36 -7.04 -13.96 -11.85
CA LEU A 36 -7.39 -12.58 -12.22
C LEU A 36 -8.09 -12.48 -13.58
N GLU A 37 -7.64 -13.24 -14.58
CA GLU A 37 -8.25 -13.24 -15.91
C GLU A 37 -9.70 -13.76 -15.87
N ASN A 38 -9.96 -14.77 -15.04
CA ASN A 38 -11.31 -15.28 -14.81
C ASN A 38 -12.20 -14.29 -14.06
N ALA A 39 -11.63 -13.59 -13.09
CA ALA A 39 -12.35 -12.61 -12.27
C ALA A 39 -12.69 -11.33 -13.05
N PHE A 40 -11.84 -10.93 -13.99
CA PHE A 40 -11.96 -9.67 -14.74
C PHE A 40 -11.79 -9.90 -16.26
N PRO A 41 -12.71 -10.58 -16.93
CA PRO A 41 -12.57 -10.99 -18.33
C PRO A 41 -12.54 -9.84 -19.34
N SER A 42 -12.83 -8.62 -18.88
CA SER A 42 -12.74 -7.40 -19.73
C SER A 42 -11.33 -6.80 -19.78
N ALA A 43 -10.38 -7.33 -18.99
CA ALA A 43 -9.01 -6.83 -18.94
C ALA A 43 -8.00 -7.90 -19.40
N GLN A 44 -6.93 -7.43 -20.03
CA GLN A 44 -5.75 -8.23 -20.35
C GLN A 44 -4.75 -8.12 -19.20
N PHE A 45 -4.36 -9.25 -18.63
CA PHE A 45 -3.40 -9.29 -17.55
C PHE A 45 -2.00 -9.66 -18.02
N LEU A 46 -1.01 -8.95 -17.50
CA LEU A 46 0.41 -9.32 -17.57
C LEU A 46 0.85 -9.74 -16.16
N THR A 47 0.73 -11.03 -15.87
CA THR A 47 1.05 -11.55 -14.54
C THR A 47 2.54 -11.83 -14.39
N VAL A 48 3.12 -11.44 -13.26
CA VAL A 48 4.52 -11.72 -12.89
C VAL A 48 4.54 -12.36 -11.51
N GLN A 49 4.83 -13.65 -11.47
CA GLN A 49 5.11 -14.29 -10.19
C GLN A 49 6.47 -13.80 -9.67
N GLY A 50 6.47 -13.21 -8.48
CA GLY A 50 7.68 -12.70 -7.85
C GLY A 50 7.39 -12.02 -6.52
N ASP A 51 8.45 -11.77 -5.77
CA ASP A 51 8.44 -11.10 -4.48
C ASP A 51 9.04 -9.70 -4.59
N VAL A 52 8.30 -8.69 -4.16
CA VAL A 52 8.77 -7.28 -4.18
C VAL A 52 9.96 -7.03 -3.25
N SER A 53 10.28 -7.93 -2.33
CA SER A 53 11.50 -7.88 -1.52
C SER A 53 12.75 -8.31 -2.29
N GLN A 54 12.60 -8.96 -3.45
CA GLN A 54 13.69 -9.52 -4.25
C GLN A 54 13.99 -8.64 -5.47
N LEU A 55 15.20 -8.07 -5.52
CA LEU A 55 15.61 -7.15 -6.59
C LEU A 55 15.50 -7.78 -7.99
N ASP A 56 15.84 -9.07 -8.12
CA ASP A 56 15.80 -9.76 -9.42
C ASP A 56 14.36 -9.96 -9.91
N ASP A 57 13.40 -10.20 -9.01
CA ASP A 57 11.98 -10.29 -9.35
C ASP A 57 11.43 -8.92 -9.75
N ILE A 58 11.85 -7.85 -9.07
CA ILE A 58 11.50 -6.47 -9.43
C ILE A 58 12.00 -6.14 -10.84
N LYS A 59 13.27 -6.44 -11.14
CA LYS A 59 13.85 -6.21 -12.46
C LYS A 59 13.12 -7.01 -13.55
N LYS A 60 12.82 -8.28 -13.25
CA LYS A 60 12.05 -9.14 -14.15
C LYS A 60 10.65 -8.56 -14.43
N ALA A 61 9.97 -8.06 -13.40
CA ALA A 61 8.66 -7.44 -13.57
C ALA A 61 8.74 -6.17 -14.42
N ALA A 62 9.69 -5.27 -14.14
CA ALA A 62 9.90 -4.05 -14.92
C ALA A 62 10.28 -4.35 -16.37
N GLN A 63 11.18 -5.31 -16.61
CA GLN A 63 11.57 -5.72 -17.94
C GLN A 63 10.39 -6.30 -18.72
N LYS A 64 9.57 -7.14 -18.09
CA LYS A 64 8.40 -7.74 -18.74
C LYS A 64 7.39 -6.68 -19.18
N VAL A 65 7.12 -5.66 -18.35
CA VAL A 65 6.26 -4.52 -18.73
C VAL A 65 6.88 -3.75 -19.92
N THR A 66 8.19 -3.53 -19.88
CA THR A 66 8.91 -2.84 -20.97
C THR A 66 8.81 -3.61 -22.29
N ASP A 67 9.04 -4.92 -22.26
CA ASP A 67 9.10 -5.75 -23.49
C ASP A 67 7.71 -5.96 -24.10
N GLU A 68 6.68 -6.13 -23.27
CA GLU A 68 5.33 -6.43 -23.73
C GLU A 68 4.54 -5.18 -24.14
N TRP A 69 4.72 -4.07 -23.41
CA TRP A 69 3.91 -2.86 -23.62
C TRP A 69 4.72 -1.62 -23.98
N GLY A 70 5.96 -1.51 -23.49
CA GLY A 70 6.82 -0.34 -23.74
C GLY A 70 6.30 0.97 -23.17
N ALA A 71 5.20 0.93 -22.40
CA ALA A 71 4.54 2.08 -21.80
C ALA A 71 3.96 1.72 -20.42
N LEU A 72 3.82 2.73 -19.57
CA LEU A 72 3.15 2.59 -18.27
C LEU A 72 2.54 3.93 -17.85
N ASP A 73 1.21 3.99 -17.73
CA ASP A 73 0.50 5.20 -17.31
C ASP A 73 0.37 5.29 -15.79
N MET A 74 0.27 4.15 -15.11
CA MET A 74 0.03 4.12 -13.67
C MET A 74 0.82 3.04 -12.96
N LEU A 75 1.49 3.40 -11.86
CA LEU A 75 2.11 2.48 -10.92
C LEU A 75 1.36 2.48 -9.60
N ILE A 76 0.87 1.32 -9.16
CA ILE A 76 0.22 1.14 -7.87
C ILE A 76 1.07 0.25 -6.98
N ASN A 77 1.72 0.85 -5.99
CA ASN A 77 2.49 0.17 -4.97
C ASN A 77 1.56 -0.16 -3.79
N ASN A 78 1.03 -1.39 -3.80
CA ASN A 78 0.08 -1.84 -2.78
C ASN A 78 0.58 -3.03 -1.95
N ALA A 79 1.52 -3.82 -2.45
CA ALA A 79 2.10 -4.93 -1.67
C ALA A 79 2.61 -4.46 -0.32
N GLY A 80 2.32 -5.23 0.72
CA GLY A 80 2.74 -4.92 2.08
C GLY A 80 2.53 -6.09 3.02
N VAL A 81 3.26 -6.08 4.12
CA VAL A 81 3.20 -7.07 5.21
C VAL A 81 3.22 -6.38 6.56
N VAL A 82 2.76 -7.06 7.59
CA VAL A 82 2.75 -6.60 8.98
C VAL A 82 3.20 -7.71 9.91
N SER A 83 3.96 -7.34 10.93
CA SER A 83 4.17 -8.12 12.15
C SER A 83 4.05 -7.16 13.33
N ALA A 84 3.15 -7.46 14.25
CA ALA A 84 2.88 -6.68 15.44
C ALA A 84 3.42 -7.36 16.70
N GLY A 85 3.75 -6.58 17.71
CA GLY A 85 4.27 -7.07 18.98
C GLY A 85 5.11 -6.02 19.71
N GLN A 86 5.53 -6.34 20.93
CA GLN A 86 6.57 -5.55 21.59
C GLN A 86 7.86 -5.65 20.78
N LEU A 87 8.61 -4.57 20.67
CA LEU A 87 9.81 -4.54 19.84
C LEU A 87 10.82 -5.65 20.20
N GLY A 88 10.93 -6.00 21.47
CA GLY A 88 11.81 -7.09 21.93
C GLY A 88 11.34 -8.50 21.57
N ASP A 89 10.09 -8.65 21.14
CA ASP A 89 9.46 -9.95 20.83
C ASP A 89 9.31 -10.18 19.33
N ILE A 90 9.42 -9.12 18.51
CA ILE A 90 9.41 -9.24 17.02
C ILE A 90 10.75 -9.79 16.57
N SER A 91 10.75 -10.81 15.69
CA SER A 91 11.97 -11.38 15.15
C SER A 91 12.73 -10.40 14.23
N ASP A 92 14.05 -10.52 14.18
CA ASP A 92 14.88 -9.74 13.24
C ASP A 92 14.44 -9.97 11.79
N ASP A 93 14.03 -11.18 11.44
CA ASP A 93 13.53 -11.54 10.11
C ASP A 93 12.24 -10.78 9.79
N ASP A 94 11.27 -10.74 10.71
CA ASP A 94 10.02 -9.99 10.52
C ASP A 94 10.28 -8.48 10.37
N ILE A 95 11.22 -7.93 11.11
CA ILE A 95 11.63 -6.52 10.98
C ILE A 95 12.20 -6.27 9.57
N ASN A 96 13.13 -7.13 9.12
CA ASN A 96 13.73 -7.04 7.80
C ASN A 96 12.69 -7.20 6.69
N ASP A 97 11.78 -8.17 6.82
CA ASP A 97 10.73 -8.41 5.83
C ASP A 97 9.78 -7.21 5.72
N MET A 98 9.34 -6.61 6.84
CA MET A 98 8.55 -5.39 6.81
C MET A 98 9.27 -4.24 6.09
N VAL A 99 10.55 -4.05 6.32
CA VAL A 99 11.34 -2.99 5.66
C VAL A 99 11.53 -3.32 4.18
N ASN A 100 11.89 -4.57 3.86
CA ASN A 100 12.16 -4.98 2.48
C ASN A 100 10.91 -4.92 1.61
N VAL A 101 9.77 -5.41 2.09
CA VAL A 101 8.51 -5.41 1.32
C VAL A 101 7.90 -4.01 1.27
N ASN A 102 7.69 -3.39 2.44
CA ASN A 102 6.89 -2.16 2.51
C ASN A 102 7.63 -0.92 2.03
N VAL A 103 8.98 -0.92 2.07
CA VAL A 103 9.81 0.27 1.77
C VAL A 103 10.75 0.00 0.61
N THR A 104 11.70 -0.90 0.77
CA THR A 104 12.78 -1.14 -0.21
C THR A 104 12.19 -1.57 -1.56
N GLY A 105 11.27 -2.54 -1.55
CA GLY A 105 10.62 -3.06 -2.74
C GLY A 105 9.82 -2.00 -3.49
N LEU A 106 9.03 -1.21 -2.75
CA LEU A 106 8.27 -0.10 -3.32
C LEU A 106 9.19 0.92 -4.00
N ILE A 107 10.29 1.33 -3.35
CA ILE A 107 11.26 2.29 -3.88
C ILE A 107 11.94 1.72 -5.12
N LEU A 108 12.42 0.48 -5.06
CA LEU A 108 13.14 -0.15 -6.17
C LEU A 108 12.22 -0.37 -7.38
N LEU A 109 10.98 -0.84 -7.18
CA LEU A 109 10.05 -1.01 -8.29
C LEU A 109 9.71 0.33 -8.93
N THR A 110 9.46 1.37 -8.12
CA THR A 110 9.24 2.73 -8.64
C THR A 110 10.43 3.19 -9.45
N LYS A 111 11.67 3.01 -8.95
CA LYS A 111 12.90 3.35 -9.67
C LYS A 111 13.01 2.67 -11.03
N HIS A 112 12.71 1.37 -11.11
CA HIS A 112 12.86 0.60 -12.34
C HIS A 112 11.75 0.88 -13.37
N LEU A 113 10.55 1.30 -12.94
CA LEU A 113 9.43 1.66 -13.82
C LEU A 113 9.36 3.16 -14.12
N LEU A 114 10.12 3.99 -13.40
CA LEU A 114 10.12 5.45 -13.57
C LEU A 114 10.44 5.91 -15.01
N PRO A 115 11.36 5.27 -15.79
CA PRO A 115 11.59 5.65 -17.17
C PRO A 115 10.32 5.55 -18.01
N LEU A 116 9.53 4.47 -17.90
CA LEU A 116 8.28 4.30 -18.64
C LEU A 116 7.23 5.35 -18.23
N LEU A 117 7.10 5.60 -16.93
CA LEU A 117 6.17 6.62 -16.38
C LEU A 117 6.49 8.04 -16.89
N LYS A 118 7.76 8.34 -17.17
CA LYS A 118 8.17 9.67 -17.66
C LYS A 118 7.81 9.93 -19.12
N GLU A 119 7.52 8.89 -19.88
CA GLU A 119 7.13 8.98 -21.28
C GLU A 119 5.62 9.17 -21.48
N THR A 120 4.80 9.00 -20.43
CA THR A 120 3.35 9.19 -20.50
C THR A 120 2.96 10.68 -20.42
N GLU A 121 1.81 11.02 -21.03
CA GLU A 121 1.26 12.38 -21.00
C GLU A 121 0.39 12.67 -19.75
N ASP A 122 -0.09 11.66 -19.05
CA ASP A 122 -0.89 11.77 -17.80
C ASP A 122 -0.60 10.59 -16.86
N GLY A 123 0.58 10.60 -16.28
CA GLY A 123 1.07 9.53 -15.42
C GLY A 123 0.56 9.61 -13.99
N ALA A 124 0.56 8.46 -13.29
CA ALA A 124 0.27 8.43 -11.87
C ALA A 124 1.12 7.41 -11.09
N ILE A 125 1.49 7.77 -9.87
CA ILE A 125 2.03 6.86 -8.86
C ILE A 125 1.10 6.89 -7.65
N MET A 126 0.50 5.75 -7.33
CA MET A 126 -0.33 5.57 -6.14
C MET A 126 0.40 4.65 -5.16
N ASN A 127 0.71 5.15 -3.98
CA ASN A 127 1.36 4.38 -2.92
C ASN A 127 0.37 4.10 -1.78
N ILE A 128 0.19 2.83 -1.43
CA ILE A 128 -0.68 2.44 -0.31
C ILE A 128 0.13 2.41 0.98
N SER A 129 -0.06 3.45 1.79
CA SER A 129 0.49 3.56 3.13
C SER A 129 -0.46 2.92 4.16
N SER A 130 -0.75 3.61 5.24
CA SER A 130 -1.70 3.26 6.31
C SER A 130 -1.97 4.51 7.15
N GLY A 131 -3.07 4.55 7.88
CA GLY A 131 -3.25 5.51 8.96
C GLY A 131 -2.09 5.52 9.97
N PHE A 132 -1.37 4.38 10.09
CA PHE A 132 -0.16 4.27 10.91
C PHE A 132 1.05 5.03 10.33
N GLY A 133 1.02 5.44 9.07
CA GLY A 133 2.00 6.36 8.51
C GLY A 133 1.92 7.78 9.08
N TYR A 134 0.83 8.12 9.75
CA TYR A 134 0.62 9.39 10.47
C TYR A 134 0.67 9.24 11.99
N ILE A 135 0.13 8.14 12.53
CA ILE A 135 0.01 7.92 13.97
C ILE A 135 0.44 6.50 14.26
N ALA A 136 1.60 6.35 14.88
CA ALA A 136 2.05 5.04 15.35
C ALA A 136 1.17 4.58 16.51
N MET A 137 0.82 3.28 16.50
CA MET A 137 0.12 2.66 17.63
C MET A 137 1.09 1.78 18.41
N PRO A 138 0.88 1.63 19.74
CA PRO A 138 1.61 0.64 20.54
C PRO A 138 1.59 -0.73 19.86
N TYR A 139 2.69 -1.44 19.92
CA TYR A 139 2.90 -2.78 19.33
C TYR A 139 3.00 -2.83 17.81
N TYR A 140 2.91 -1.68 17.10
CA TYR A 140 3.04 -1.56 15.64
C TYR A 140 4.17 -0.62 15.23
N SER A 141 5.15 -0.37 16.09
CA SER A 141 6.19 0.64 15.88
C SER A 141 6.97 0.45 14.57
N VAL A 142 7.40 -0.77 14.27
CA VAL A 142 8.14 -1.09 13.04
C VAL A 142 7.24 -0.92 11.81
N TYR A 143 6.04 -1.48 11.83
CA TYR A 143 5.09 -1.32 10.73
C TYR A 143 4.77 0.17 10.47
N ALA A 144 4.49 0.93 11.53
CA ALA A 144 4.23 2.36 11.42
C ALA A 144 5.42 3.14 10.83
N ALA A 145 6.65 2.78 11.23
CA ALA A 145 7.86 3.35 10.65
C ALA A 145 7.96 3.10 9.15
N THR A 146 7.65 1.86 8.68
CA THR A 146 7.64 1.55 7.24
C THR A 146 6.57 2.36 6.50
N LYS A 147 5.39 2.53 7.08
CA LYS A 147 4.29 3.29 6.45
C LYS A 147 4.52 4.81 6.49
N ALA A 148 5.24 5.32 7.49
CA ALA A 148 5.74 6.70 7.50
C ALA A 148 6.82 6.92 6.43
N ALA A 149 7.70 5.93 6.19
CA ALA A 149 8.68 5.98 5.10
C ALA A 149 7.99 6.09 3.73
N VAL A 150 6.91 5.33 3.49
CA VAL A 150 6.10 5.43 2.25
C VAL A 150 5.54 6.84 2.07
N LYS A 151 5.03 7.46 3.14
CA LYS A 151 4.54 8.85 3.11
C LYS A 151 5.62 9.82 2.64
N HIS A 152 6.79 9.79 3.29
CA HIS A 152 7.88 10.72 2.95
C HIS A 152 8.51 10.42 1.59
N PHE A 153 8.61 9.16 1.19
CA PHE A 153 9.03 8.80 -0.17
C PHE A 153 8.08 9.40 -1.22
N SER A 154 6.77 9.26 -1.02
CA SER A 154 5.76 9.82 -1.93
C SER A 154 5.86 11.35 -2.03
N GLU A 155 6.07 12.01 -0.89
CA GLU A 155 6.27 13.47 -0.84
C GLU A 155 7.52 13.89 -1.60
N GLY A 156 8.64 13.18 -1.44
CA GLY A 156 9.87 13.37 -2.19
C GLY A 156 9.66 13.21 -3.69
N MET A 157 9.07 12.08 -4.10
CA MET A 157 8.78 11.79 -5.51
C MET A 157 7.87 12.83 -6.16
N ARG A 158 6.84 13.31 -5.45
CA ARG A 158 5.96 14.38 -5.96
C ARG A 158 6.73 15.66 -6.25
N ARG A 159 7.75 15.99 -5.45
CA ARG A 159 8.61 17.18 -5.66
C ARG A 159 9.62 16.95 -6.78
N GLU A 160 10.24 15.77 -6.84
CA GLU A 160 11.19 15.41 -7.89
C GLU A 160 10.56 15.36 -9.28
N LEU A 161 9.29 14.94 -9.35
CA LEU A 161 8.53 14.79 -10.58
C LEU A 161 7.72 16.04 -10.96
N ALA A 162 7.94 17.18 -10.32
CA ALA A 162 7.16 18.41 -10.55
C ALA A 162 7.19 18.92 -12.01
N ASN A 163 8.21 18.56 -12.79
CA ASN A 163 8.35 18.93 -14.20
C ASN A 163 7.84 17.84 -15.17
N TYR A 164 7.27 16.76 -14.65
CA TYR A 164 6.69 15.67 -15.45
C TYR A 164 5.18 15.62 -15.26
N PRO A 165 4.39 15.19 -16.24
CA PRO A 165 2.94 15.05 -16.12
C PRO A 165 2.59 13.80 -15.28
N ILE A 166 3.19 13.66 -14.10
CA ILE A 166 3.01 12.50 -13.21
C ILE A 166 2.42 12.97 -11.88
N HIS A 167 1.22 12.49 -11.58
CA HIS A 167 0.57 12.70 -10.30
C HIS A 167 1.03 11.66 -9.28
N VAL A 168 1.50 12.09 -8.11
CA VAL A 168 1.90 11.19 -7.01
C VAL A 168 0.92 11.33 -5.86
N MET A 169 0.26 10.22 -5.52
CA MET A 169 -0.76 10.14 -4.48
C MET A 169 -0.40 9.07 -3.44
N THR A 170 -0.76 9.33 -2.19
CA THR A 170 -0.65 8.37 -1.10
C THR A 170 -2.03 8.10 -0.50
N VAL A 171 -2.35 6.83 -0.32
CA VAL A 171 -3.58 6.39 0.36
C VAL A 171 -3.26 5.90 1.76
N TYR A 172 -4.08 6.27 2.73
CA TYR A 172 -3.93 5.90 4.14
C TYR A 172 -5.17 5.14 4.61
N PRO A 173 -5.25 3.84 4.32
CA PRO A 173 -6.34 3.00 4.83
C PRO A 173 -6.33 2.93 6.36
N THR A 174 -7.51 2.73 6.93
CA THR A 174 -7.69 2.22 8.28
C THR A 174 -7.62 0.69 8.27
N ALA A 175 -8.00 0.03 9.35
CA ALA A 175 -8.11 -1.43 9.36
C ALA A 175 -9.12 -1.86 8.30
N THR A 176 -8.68 -2.71 7.37
CA THR A 176 -9.46 -3.13 6.20
C THR A 176 -9.56 -4.65 6.16
N ASP A 177 -10.73 -5.20 5.96
CA ASP A 177 -10.99 -6.65 5.94
C ASP A 177 -10.28 -7.32 4.75
N THR A 178 -9.12 -7.89 5.02
CA THR A 178 -8.21 -8.51 4.04
C THR A 178 -7.45 -9.65 4.69
N ASP A 179 -6.84 -10.52 3.89
CA ASP A 179 -5.96 -11.61 4.36
C ASP A 179 -4.90 -11.09 5.35
N MET A 180 -4.43 -9.84 5.18
CA MET A 180 -3.46 -9.20 6.08
C MET A 180 -3.98 -9.08 7.52
N MET A 181 -5.28 -8.91 7.69
CA MET A 181 -5.92 -8.71 8.99
C MET A 181 -6.51 -9.99 9.59
N GLU A 182 -6.39 -11.14 8.90
CA GLU A 182 -7.00 -12.42 9.32
C GLU A 182 -6.57 -12.84 10.72
N THR A 183 -5.31 -12.58 11.09
CA THR A 183 -4.76 -12.91 12.41
C THR A 183 -4.89 -11.77 13.42
N ALA A 184 -5.40 -10.60 13.03
CA ALA A 184 -5.64 -9.50 13.93
C ALA A 184 -6.97 -9.70 14.68
N ASN A 185 -6.95 -9.64 16.01
CA ASN A 185 -8.18 -9.68 16.81
C ASN A 185 -8.88 -8.30 16.75
N MET A 186 -9.59 -8.03 15.63
CA MET A 186 -10.30 -6.76 15.40
C MET A 186 -11.77 -7.01 15.04
N GLY A 187 -12.65 -6.13 15.55
CA GLY A 187 -14.07 -6.12 15.23
C GLY A 187 -14.36 -5.38 13.90
N ASP A 188 -14.63 -4.09 13.99
CA ASP A 188 -15.00 -3.30 12.81
C ASP A 188 -13.79 -3.02 11.91
N MET A 189 -13.90 -3.42 10.63
CA MET A 189 -12.94 -3.14 9.57
C MET A 189 -13.64 -2.55 8.37
N ASP A 190 -12.94 -1.70 7.62
CA ASP A 190 -13.44 -1.14 6.37
C ASP A 190 -13.50 -2.22 5.28
N ASP A 191 -14.49 -2.11 4.37
CA ASP A 191 -14.53 -2.95 3.17
C ASP A 191 -13.39 -2.55 2.21
N PRO A 192 -12.61 -3.50 1.66
CA PRO A 192 -11.63 -3.22 0.61
C PRO A 192 -12.19 -2.42 -0.58
N GLN A 193 -13.47 -2.61 -0.91
CA GLN A 193 -14.13 -1.86 -1.98
C GLN A 193 -14.29 -0.38 -1.65
N ASP A 194 -14.59 -0.03 -0.41
CA ASP A 194 -14.69 1.37 0.01
C ASP A 194 -13.32 2.05 -0.04
N VAL A 195 -12.27 1.35 0.38
CA VAL A 195 -10.89 1.83 0.26
C VAL A 195 -10.51 2.05 -1.20
N ALA A 196 -10.79 1.08 -2.08
CA ALA A 196 -10.51 1.16 -3.51
C ALA A 196 -11.28 2.31 -4.17
N LYS A 197 -12.57 2.44 -3.89
CA LYS A 197 -13.42 3.52 -4.41
C LYS A 197 -12.91 4.90 -3.99
N ALA A 198 -12.56 5.07 -2.71
CA ALA A 198 -11.97 6.32 -2.22
C ALA A 198 -10.63 6.62 -2.90
N SER A 199 -9.77 5.60 -3.08
CA SER A 199 -8.48 5.72 -3.76
C SER A 199 -8.63 6.19 -5.21
N ILE A 200 -9.52 5.54 -5.98
CA ILE A 200 -9.75 5.91 -7.39
C ILE A 200 -10.41 7.29 -7.50
N ASN A 201 -11.34 7.63 -6.62
CA ASN A 201 -11.92 8.97 -6.61
C ASN A 201 -10.87 10.05 -6.29
N GLY A 202 -10.00 9.81 -5.30
CA GLY A 202 -8.88 10.71 -4.98
C GLY A 202 -7.94 10.88 -6.18
N LEU A 203 -7.62 9.80 -6.88
CA LEU A 203 -6.80 9.85 -8.09
C LEU A 203 -7.42 10.71 -9.18
N LEU A 204 -8.70 10.51 -9.49
CA LEU A 204 -9.43 11.29 -10.50
C LEU A 204 -9.54 12.78 -10.13
N ASN A 205 -9.62 13.09 -8.84
CA ASN A 205 -9.64 14.46 -8.33
C ASN A 205 -8.24 15.06 -8.14
N LYS A 206 -7.17 14.34 -8.50
CA LYS A 206 -5.77 14.74 -8.31
C LYS A 206 -5.44 15.08 -6.84
N GLU A 207 -6.07 14.36 -5.90
CA GLU A 207 -5.74 14.48 -4.47
C GLU A 207 -4.34 13.90 -4.22
N ILE A 208 -3.52 14.60 -3.43
CA ILE A 208 -2.17 14.10 -3.10
C ILE A 208 -2.18 13.10 -1.94
N GLU A 209 -3.24 13.11 -1.12
CA GLU A 209 -3.41 12.23 0.03
C GLU A 209 -4.88 11.87 0.22
N VAL A 210 -5.17 10.59 0.33
CA VAL A 210 -6.50 10.04 0.65
C VAL A 210 -6.45 9.41 2.03
N ILE A 211 -6.99 10.09 3.05
CA ILE A 211 -7.02 9.61 4.44
C ILE A 211 -8.41 9.05 4.74
N LEU A 212 -8.48 7.73 4.95
CA LEU A 212 -9.73 7.03 5.31
C LEU A 212 -10.05 7.24 6.81
N GLY A 213 -11.22 6.77 7.27
CA GLY A 213 -11.66 6.93 8.66
C GLY A 213 -12.30 8.29 8.97
N GLY A 214 -12.60 9.08 7.93
CA GLY A 214 -13.40 10.29 8.01
C GLY A 214 -12.81 11.43 8.86
N SER A 215 -13.67 12.28 9.40
CA SER A 215 -13.28 13.45 10.19
C SER A 215 -12.56 13.09 11.49
N LYS A 216 -12.95 11.99 12.13
CA LYS A 216 -12.33 11.51 13.39
C LYS A 216 -10.85 11.17 13.21
N GLN A 217 -10.51 10.47 12.11
CA GLN A 217 -9.13 10.13 11.81
C GLN A 217 -8.31 11.38 11.48
N LYS A 218 -8.84 12.28 10.66
CA LYS A 218 -8.19 13.56 10.32
C LYS A 218 -7.94 14.43 11.55
N GLU A 219 -8.90 14.48 12.48
CA GLU A 219 -8.72 15.21 13.74
C GLU A 219 -7.65 14.57 14.63
N MET A 220 -7.60 13.23 14.70
CA MET A 220 -6.59 12.51 15.46
C MET A 220 -5.18 12.75 14.89
N VAL A 221 -5.01 12.73 13.56
CA VAL A 221 -3.77 13.10 12.90
C VAL A 221 -3.33 14.52 13.29
N LYS A 222 -4.24 15.49 13.21
CA LYS A 222 -3.98 16.88 13.61
C LYS A 222 -3.58 17.00 15.08
N THR A 223 -4.27 16.27 15.97
CA THR A 223 -3.95 16.25 17.40
C THR A 223 -2.59 15.65 17.64
N ASN A 224 -2.24 14.54 16.96
CA ASN A 224 -0.93 13.90 17.10
C ASN A 224 0.23 14.81 16.67
N ILE A 225 0.03 15.63 15.65
CA ILE A 225 1.04 16.59 15.20
C ILE A 225 1.22 17.76 16.20
N ASN A 226 0.14 18.30 16.72
CA ASN A 226 0.19 19.53 17.51
C ASN A 226 0.30 19.27 19.03
N GLU A 227 -0.27 18.15 19.51
CA GLU A 227 -0.37 17.80 20.95
C GLU A 227 -0.10 16.28 21.15
N PRO A 228 1.08 15.75 20.79
CA PRO A 228 1.34 14.29 20.80
C PRO A 228 1.09 13.65 22.16
N LEU A 229 1.48 14.31 23.23
CA LEU A 229 1.26 13.80 24.61
C LEU A 229 -0.23 13.64 24.98
N LYS A 230 -1.14 14.33 24.28
CA LYS A 230 -2.58 14.14 24.48
C LYS A 230 -3.05 12.81 23.87
N VAL A 231 -2.46 12.44 22.71
CA VAL A 231 -2.68 11.14 22.08
C VAL A 231 -2.09 10.04 22.96
N ASP A 232 -0.86 10.20 23.46
CA ASP A 232 -0.20 9.23 24.34
C ASP A 232 -1.05 8.93 25.60
N LYS A 233 -1.57 9.96 26.27
CA LYS A 233 -2.45 9.79 27.43
C LYS A 233 -3.73 9.03 27.09
N LYS A 234 -4.31 9.28 25.90
CA LYS A 234 -5.51 8.57 25.45
C LYS A 234 -5.22 7.10 25.19
N LEU A 235 -4.09 6.80 24.55
CA LEU A 235 -3.69 5.44 24.20
C LEU A 235 -3.25 4.63 25.42
N ALA A 236 -2.64 5.26 26.44
CA ALA A 236 -2.21 4.61 27.67
C ALA A 236 -3.33 3.86 28.40
N GLY A 237 -4.57 4.33 28.31
CA GLY A 237 -5.74 3.68 28.91
C GLY A 237 -6.23 2.42 28.19
N SER A 238 -5.66 2.07 27.04
CA SER A 238 -6.07 0.93 26.20
C SER A 238 -4.91 0.02 25.79
N LEU A 239 -3.77 0.11 26.49
CA LEU A 239 -2.57 -0.68 26.15
C LEU A 239 -2.81 -2.19 26.18
N ASP A 240 -3.54 -2.70 27.18
CA ASP A 240 -3.83 -4.14 27.30
C ASP A 240 -4.67 -4.64 26.12
N ALA A 241 -5.72 -3.90 25.77
CA ALA A 241 -6.55 -4.23 24.60
C ALA A 241 -5.76 -4.13 23.29
N MET A 242 -4.80 -3.21 23.19
CA MET A 242 -3.93 -3.09 22.02
C MET A 242 -2.92 -4.24 21.97
N LYS A 243 -2.43 -4.69 23.11
CA LYS A 243 -1.54 -5.85 23.21
C LYS A 243 -2.26 -7.11 22.74
N GLU A 244 -3.46 -7.37 23.25
CA GLU A 244 -4.29 -8.51 22.82
C GLU A 244 -4.57 -8.51 21.32
N ARG A 245 -4.83 -7.32 20.72
CA ARG A 245 -5.03 -7.17 19.28
C ARG A 245 -3.76 -7.48 18.47
N ALA A 246 -2.59 -7.05 18.97
CA ALA A 246 -1.31 -7.23 18.30
C ALA A 246 -0.77 -8.66 18.45
N GLU A 247 -1.20 -9.37 19.49
CA GLU A 247 -0.80 -10.74 19.74
C GLU A 247 -1.19 -11.63 18.56
N ASN A 248 -0.21 -12.27 17.94
CA ASN A 248 -0.35 -13.11 16.75
C ASN A 248 -0.67 -12.36 15.43
N HIS A 249 -0.78 -11.02 15.41
CA HIS A 249 -1.02 -10.32 14.15
C HIS A 249 0.24 -10.32 13.27
N ARG A 250 0.28 -11.23 12.30
CA ARG A 250 1.40 -11.45 11.40
C ARG A 250 0.91 -11.91 10.02
N SER A 251 1.37 -11.24 8.96
CA SER A 251 0.99 -11.50 7.56
C SER A 251 2.23 -11.53 6.64
N MET A 252 3.20 -12.40 6.93
CA MET A 252 4.45 -12.53 6.17
C MET A 252 4.32 -13.50 4.98
#